data_d27bd7bbd66b60446283cdb0765be57d
#
_entry.id   d27bd7bbd66b60446283cdb0765be57d
#
_cell.length_a   1.000
_cell.length_b   1.000
_cell.length_c   1.000
_cell.angle_alpha   90.00
_cell.angle_beta   90.00
_cell.angle_gamma   90.00
#
_symmetry.space_group_name_H-M   'P 1'
#
loop_
_entity.id
_entity.type
_entity.pdbx_description
1 polymer ?
#
loop_
_entity_poly.entity_id
_entity_poly.type
_entity_poly.pdbx_seq_one_letter_code
_entity_poly.pdbx_strand_id
1 'polypeptide(L)'
;MMYDGTMPQIDDSELPQYGENIARTLNATGYVRGAHVAKALIKNTHHLHERHTSLESEYSDGEAVPPYIEWLLDNFYLAHREGLSSSEELRGCGRIPAAKGTAALFSLCQALIRSGDGKVLRRSAVRFFCRAVSKSMYSAGVSFCVSYPF
;
A
#
# COMPACT_ATOMS: atom_id res chain seq x y z
N MET A 1 6.86 15.20 -18.86
CA MET A 1 5.52 15.60 -18.41
C MET A 1 5.62 15.82 -16.90
N MET A 2 5.76 17.09 -16.48
CA MET A 2 5.83 17.46 -15.06
C MET A 2 4.46 17.16 -14.44
N TYR A 3 4.44 16.29 -13.44
CA TYR A 3 3.26 16.12 -12.59
C TYR A 3 3.14 17.37 -11.72
N ASP A 4 2.20 18.22 -12.07
CA ASP A 4 1.68 19.25 -11.18
C ASP A 4 1.11 18.54 -9.93
N GLY A 5 1.66 18.86 -8.76
CA GLY A 5 1.48 18.11 -7.52
C GLY A 5 0.12 18.26 -6.83
N THR A 6 -0.90 18.75 -7.51
CA THR A 6 -2.28 18.84 -7.01
C THR A 6 -3.08 17.62 -7.46
N MET A 7 -2.99 16.53 -6.67
CA MET A 7 -3.95 15.44 -6.79
C MET A 7 -5.32 15.93 -6.31
N PRO A 8 -6.41 15.70 -7.07
CA PRO A 8 -7.75 16.05 -6.60
C PRO A 8 -8.01 15.29 -5.28
N GLN A 9 -8.36 16.03 -4.23
CA GLN A 9 -8.86 15.44 -2.99
C GLN A 9 -10.17 14.73 -3.31
N ILE A 10 -10.17 13.42 -3.13
CA ILE A 10 -11.35 12.59 -3.37
C ILE A 10 -12.12 12.49 -2.05
N ASP A 11 -13.39 12.80 -2.07
CA ASP A 11 -14.26 12.63 -0.92
C ASP A 11 -14.52 11.13 -0.66
N ASP A 12 -14.76 10.78 0.60
CA ASP A 12 -15.06 9.41 1.03
C ASP A 12 -16.20 8.77 0.21
N SER A 13 -17.16 9.57 -0.25
CA SER A 13 -18.28 9.12 -1.09
C SER A 13 -17.88 8.75 -2.52
N GLU A 14 -16.79 9.32 -3.03
CA GLU A 14 -16.29 9.11 -4.39
C GLU A 14 -15.26 7.96 -4.47
N LEU A 15 -14.71 7.53 -3.32
CA LEU A 15 -13.71 6.47 -3.24
C LEU A 15 -14.12 5.16 -3.94
N PRO A 16 -15.38 4.69 -3.87
CA PRO A 16 -15.79 3.47 -4.57
C PRO A 16 -15.65 3.61 -6.10
N GLN A 17 -16.12 4.72 -6.66
CA GLN A 17 -16.03 4.99 -8.09
C GLN A 17 -14.58 5.16 -8.54
N TYR A 18 -13.76 5.82 -7.73
CA TYR A 18 -12.33 5.96 -7.96
C TYR A 18 -11.64 4.60 -7.99
N GLY A 19 -11.97 3.71 -7.03
CA GLY A 19 -11.45 2.34 -7.00
C GLY A 19 -11.80 1.53 -8.24
N GLU A 20 -13.03 1.62 -8.73
CA GLU A 20 -13.45 0.96 -9.98
C GLU A 20 -12.68 1.49 -11.19
N ASN A 21 -12.51 2.80 -11.30
CA ASN A 21 -11.77 3.43 -12.40
C ASN A 21 -10.31 3.00 -12.41
N ILE A 22 -9.65 2.96 -11.23
CA ILE A 22 -8.27 2.48 -11.12
C ILE A 22 -8.18 1.01 -11.49
N ALA A 23 -9.07 0.17 -10.99
CA ALA A 23 -9.05 -1.26 -11.27
C ALA A 23 -9.18 -1.54 -12.78
N ARG A 24 -10.03 -0.80 -13.48
CA ARG A 24 -10.16 -0.89 -14.95
C ARG A 24 -8.90 -0.41 -15.67
N THR A 25 -8.29 0.70 -15.20
CA THR A 25 -7.09 1.29 -15.82
C THR A 25 -5.86 0.40 -15.62
N LEU A 26 -5.76 -0.27 -14.49
CA LEU A 26 -4.65 -1.17 -14.18
C LEU A 26 -4.59 -2.36 -15.13
N ASN A 27 -5.73 -2.80 -15.67
CA ASN A 27 -5.82 -3.91 -16.61
C ASN A 27 -4.94 -5.10 -16.20
N ALA A 28 -5.21 -5.67 -15.03
CA ALA A 28 -4.43 -6.77 -14.49
C ALA A 28 -4.63 -8.03 -15.34
N THR A 29 -3.73 -8.29 -16.29
CA THR A 29 -3.81 -9.40 -17.24
C THR A 29 -2.88 -10.56 -16.89
N GLY A 30 -2.04 -10.38 -15.86
CA GLY A 30 -1.05 -11.35 -15.44
C GLY A 30 -1.14 -11.70 -13.97
N TYR A 31 -0.19 -12.55 -13.54
CA TYR A 31 -0.05 -12.97 -12.15
C TYR A 31 1.41 -12.96 -11.73
N VAL A 32 1.66 -12.64 -10.47
CA VAL A 32 2.96 -12.83 -9.80
C VAL A 32 2.78 -13.83 -8.64
N ARG A 33 3.85 -14.51 -8.27
CA ARG A 33 3.81 -15.41 -7.11
C ARG A 33 3.83 -14.59 -5.81
N GLY A 34 2.97 -14.93 -4.87
CA GLY A 34 2.93 -14.28 -3.55
C GLY A 34 4.28 -14.33 -2.84
N ALA A 35 4.99 -15.46 -2.90
CA ALA A 35 6.34 -15.60 -2.36
C ALA A 35 7.35 -14.60 -2.96
N HIS A 36 7.20 -14.22 -4.24
CA HIS A 36 8.06 -13.22 -4.87
C HIS A 36 7.77 -11.82 -4.31
N VAL A 37 6.48 -11.48 -4.18
CA VAL A 37 6.04 -10.21 -3.59
C VAL A 37 6.47 -10.11 -2.11
N ALA A 38 6.30 -11.20 -1.34
CA ALA A 38 6.75 -11.29 0.04
C ALA A 38 8.26 -11.03 0.18
N LYS A 39 9.08 -11.63 -0.68
CA LYS A 39 10.54 -11.41 -0.68
C LYS A 39 10.89 -9.94 -0.93
N ALA A 40 10.21 -9.29 -1.87
CA ALA A 40 10.42 -7.87 -2.14
C ALA A 40 10.00 -7.00 -0.96
N LEU A 41 8.86 -7.33 -0.30
CA LEU A 41 8.39 -6.61 0.88
C LEU A 41 9.37 -6.74 2.05
N ILE A 42 9.87 -7.94 2.34
CA ILE A 42 10.90 -8.17 3.37
C ILE A 42 12.14 -7.32 3.08
N LYS A 43 12.63 -7.34 1.84
CA LYS A 43 13.79 -6.52 1.46
C LYS A 43 13.55 -5.03 1.74
N ASN A 44 12.39 -4.52 1.37
CA ASN A 44 12.03 -3.12 1.61
C ASN A 44 11.91 -2.81 3.11
N THR A 45 11.36 -3.74 3.91
CA THR A 45 11.26 -3.61 5.37
C THR A 45 12.65 -3.55 6.01
N HIS A 46 13.62 -4.35 5.54
CA HIS A 46 15.00 -4.26 5.99
C HIS A 46 15.66 -2.93 5.63
N HIS A 47 15.50 -2.45 4.40
CA HIS A 47 16.01 -1.13 4.01
C HIS A 47 15.41 0.00 4.84
N LEU A 48 14.12 -0.10 5.15
CA LEU A 48 13.46 0.87 6.02
C LEU A 48 14.06 0.83 7.44
N HIS A 49 14.38 -0.36 7.95
CA HIS A 49 15.04 -0.52 9.24
C HIS A 49 16.46 0.07 9.27
N GLU A 50 17.24 -0.17 8.23
CA GLU A 50 18.58 0.43 8.09
C GLU A 50 18.51 1.96 8.09
N ARG A 51 17.54 2.53 7.39
CA ARG A 51 17.32 3.99 7.38
C ARG A 51 16.85 4.52 8.71
N HIS A 52 15.99 3.80 9.42
CA HIS A 52 15.57 4.15 10.78
C HIS A 52 16.78 4.22 11.72
N THR A 53 17.62 3.19 11.75
CA THR A 53 18.84 3.17 12.57
C THR A 53 19.80 4.32 12.23
N SER A 54 19.92 4.67 10.94
CA SER A 54 20.72 5.84 10.52
C SER A 54 20.16 7.13 11.07
N LEU A 55 18.83 7.32 11.04
CA LEU A 55 18.16 8.49 11.59
C LEU A 55 18.30 8.57 13.12
N GLU A 56 18.13 7.44 13.84
CA GLU A 56 18.37 7.39 15.28
C GLU A 56 19.79 7.86 15.64
N SER A 57 20.79 7.41 14.88
CA SER A 57 22.17 7.84 15.08
C SER A 57 22.40 9.31 14.74
N GLU A 58 21.80 9.81 13.68
CA GLU A 58 21.94 11.20 13.24
C GLU A 58 21.37 12.19 14.25
N TYR A 59 20.26 11.83 14.90
CA TYR A 59 19.57 12.69 15.87
C TYR A 59 19.85 12.33 17.34
N SER A 60 20.80 11.45 17.62
CA SER A 60 21.16 11.06 18.99
C SER A 60 21.90 12.14 19.78
N ASP A 61 22.55 13.08 19.11
CA ASP A 61 23.47 14.05 19.72
C ASP A 61 22.80 15.34 20.26
N GLY A 62 21.47 15.29 20.48
CA GLY A 62 20.73 16.40 21.10
C GLY A 62 20.38 17.55 20.17
N GLU A 63 20.49 17.37 18.87
CA GLU A 63 19.96 18.29 17.88
C GLU A 63 18.42 18.32 17.91
N ALA A 64 17.84 19.47 17.56
CA ALA A 64 16.39 19.60 17.48
C ALA A 64 15.84 18.70 16.39
N VAL A 65 15.15 17.64 16.78
CA VAL A 65 14.52 16.69 15.85
C VAL A 65 13.29 17.33 15.21
N PRO A 66 13.20 17.39 13.88
CA PRO A 66 11.99 17.86 13.22
C PRO A 66 10.78 16.96 13.60
N PRO A 67 9.57 17.52 13.86
CA PRO A 67 8.42 16.77 14.34
C PRO A 67 8.04 15.54 13.47
N TYR A 68 8.25 15.61 12.15
CA TYR A 68 7.97 14.48 11.25
C TYR A 68 8.99 13.35 11.38
N ILE A 69 10.25 13.66 11.73
CA ILE A 69 11.28 12.65 12.03
C ILE A 69 11.00 12.00 13.38
N GLU A 70 10.69 12.81 14.42
CA GLU A 70 10.29 12.29 15.73
C GLU A 70 9.12 11.32 15.61
N TRP A 71 8.07 11.71 14.89
CA TRP A 71 6.93 10.84 14.63
C TRP A 71 7.34 9.54 13.92
N LEU A 72 8.23 9.61 12.93
CA LEU A 72 8.72 8.44 12.20
C LEU A 72 9.51 7.50 13.12
N LEU A 73 10.39 8.04 13.95
CA LEU A 73 11.19 7.26 14.90
C LEU A 73 10.29 6.55 15.92
N ASP A 74 9.32 7.26 16.49
CA ASP A 74 8.40 6.72 17.49
C ASP A 74 7.46 5.64 16.95
N ASN A 75 7.08 5.74 15.68
CA ASN A 75 6.09 4.85 15.07
C ASN A 75 6.68 3.81 14.11
N PHE A 76 8.00 3.77 13.97
CA PHE A 76 8.66 2.84 13.05
C PHE A 76 8.31 1.37 13.32
N TYR A 77 8.16 1.00 14.59
CA TYR A 77 7.82 -0.37 14.99
C TYR A 77 6.51 -0.86 14.36
N LEU A 78 5.55 0.04 14.12
CA LEU A 78 4.29 -0.29 13.44
C LEU A 78 4.55 -0.69 11.99
N ALA A 79 5.29 0.14 11.25
CA ALA A 79 5.62 -0.13 9.85
C ALA A 79 6.44 -1.44 9.71
N HIS A 80 7.40 -1.66 10.61
CA HIS A 80 8.23 -2.87 10.62
C HIS A 80 7.39 -4.13 10.91
N ARG A 81 6.55 -4.11 11.94
CA ARG A 81 5.67 -5.22 12.29
C ARG A 81 4.70 -5.56 11.17
N GLU A 82 4.04 -4.55 10.62
CA GLU A 82 3.09 -4.74 9.51
C GLU A 82 3.78 -5.24 8.23
N GLY A 83 5.00 -4.78 7.95
CA GLY A 83 5.81 -5.27 6.84
C GLY A 83 6.13 -6.76 6.96
N LEU A 84 6.51 -7.23 8.14
CA LEU A 84 6.78 -8.65 8.40
C LEU A 84 5.50 -9.49 8.35
N SER A 85 4.43 -9.08 9.03
CA SER A 85 3.15 -9.79 9.04
C SER A 85 2.57 -9.93 7.64
N SER A 86 2.52 -8.84 6.89
CA SER A 86 2.04 -8.85 5.50
C SER A 86 2.90 -9.73 4.59
N SER A 87 4.21 -9.81 4.85
CA SER A 87 5.08 -10.70 4.07
C SER A 87 4.78 -12.18 4.30
N GLU A 88 4.42 -12.58 5.51
CA GLU A 88 4.03 -13.95 5.83
C GLU A 88 2.70 -14.32 5.16
N GLU A 89 1.72 -13.43 5.22
CA GLU A 89 0.43 -13.61 4.54
C GLU A 89 0.61 -13.74 3.01
N LEU A 90 1.39 -12.84 2.40
CA LEU A 90 1.69 -12.88 0.97
C LEU A 90 2.43 -14.15 0.56
N ARG A 91 3.30 -14.69 1.40
CA ARG A 91 4.01 -15.96 1.15
C ARG A 91 3.04 -17.12 1.03
N GLY A 92 1.94 -17.10 1.80
CA GLY A 92 0.86 -18.06 1.72
C GLY A 92 -0.02 -17.92 0.47
N CYS A 93 -0.02 -16.76 -0.19
CA CYS A 93 -0.76 -16.52 -1.41
C CYS A 93 -0.05 -17.18 -2.61
N GLY A 94 -0.76 -18.05 -3.35
CA GLY A 94 -0.20 -18.72 -4.52
C GLY A 94 0.08 -17.76 -5.67
N ARG A 95 -0.98 -17.25 -6.28
CA ARG A 95 -0.93 -16.32 -7.44
C ARG A 95 -1.67 -15.04 -7.11
N ILE A 96 -1.01 -13.92 -7.30
CA ILE A 96 -1.55 -12.58 -7.05
C ILE A 96 -1.71 -11.87 -8.40
N PRO A 97 -2.88 -11.26 -8.67
CA PRO A 97 -3.08 -10.48 -9.89
C PRO A 97 -2.02 -9.40 -10.07
N ALA A 98 -1.52 -9.26 -11.28
CA ALA A 98 -0.46 -8.34 -11.62
C ALA A 98 -0.78 -7.52 -12.87
N ALA A 99 -0.35 -6.28 -12.86
CA ALA A 99 -0.35 -5.38 -14.00
C ALA A 99 1.10 -4.99 -14.30
N LYS A 100 1.51 -5.19 -15.54
CA LYS A 100 2.89 -4.85 -15.98
C LYS A 100 3.99 -5.47 -15.09
N GLY A 101 3.82 -6.70 -14.62
CA GLY A 101 4.78 -7.41 -13.78
C GLY A 101 4.80 -7.01 -12.30
N THR A 102 3.98 -6.05 -11.89
CA THR A 102 3.84 -5.61 -10.49
C THR A 102 2.51 -6.10 -9.92
N ALA A 103 2.49 -6.49 -8.65
CA ALA A 103 1.25 -6.87 -7.99
C ALA A 103 0.23 -5.71 -8.06
N ALA A 104 -0.95 -5.97 -8.61
CA ALA A 104 -1.99 -4.96 -8.80
C ALA A 104 -2.41 -4.31 -7.47
N LEU A 105 -2.38 -5.09 -6.38
CA LEU A 105 -2.66 -4.61 -5.03
C LEU A 105 -1.74 -3.45 -4.62
N PHE A 106 -0.45 -3.50 -4.98
CA PHE A 106 0.49 -2.42 -4.66
C PHE A 106 0.09 -1.10 -5.33
N SER A 107 -0.25 -1.14 -6.62
CA SER A 107 -0.71 0.04 -7.35
C SER A 107 -2.03 0.58 -6.80
N LEU A 108 -2.93 -0.30 -6.36
CA LEU A 108 -4.19 0.07 -5.72
C LEU A 108 -3.97 0.75 -4.36
N CYS A 109 -3.09 0.20 -3.53
CA CYS A 109 -2.74 0.81 -2.25
C CYS A 109 -2.08 2.19 -2.43
N GLN A 110 -1.17 2.32 -3.40
CA GLN A 110 -0.57 3.63 -3.72
C GLN A 110 -1.63 4.65 -4.15
N ALA A 111 -2.57 4.25 -4.99
CA ALA A 111 -3.63 5.12 -5.44
C ALA A 111 -4.53 5.56 -4.29
N LEU A 112 -4.87 4.62 -3.39
CA LEU A 112 -5.67 4.91 -2.19
C LEU A 112 -4.97 5.90 -1.24
N ILE A 113 -3.68 5.71 -0.97
CA ILE A 113 -2.88 6.60 -0.12
C ILE A 113 -2.80 8.00 -0.74
N ARG A 114 -2.55 8.08 -2.05
CA ARG A 114 -2.48 9.35 -2.76
C ARG A 114 -3.80 10.10 -2.77
N SER A 115 -4.95 9.40 -2.90
CA SER A 115 -6.27 10.02 -2.86
C SER A 115 -6.61 10.65 -1.51
N GLY A 116 -6.01 10.15 -0.44
CA GLY A 116 -6.20 10.68 0.91
C GLY A 116 -5.42 11.96 1.22
N ASP A 117 -4.46 12.35 0.39
CA ASP A 117 -3.61 13.54 0.57
C ASP A 117 -3.11 13.71 2.02
N GLY A 118 -2.61 12.61 2.62
CA GLY A 118 -2.15 12.58 4.00
C GLY A 118 -3.26 12.60 5.07
N LYS A 119 -4.52 12.60 4.70
CA LYS A 119 -5.64 12.49 5.65
C LYS A 119 -5.88 11.04 6.05
N VAL A 120 -6.36 10.85 7.26
CA VAL A 120 -6.80 9.53 7.73
C VAL A 120 -8.09 9.14 7.00
N LEU A 121 -8.00 8.13 6.16
CA LEU A 121 -9.16 7.58 5.47
C LEU A 121 -10.05 6.83 6.46
N ARG A 122 -11.36 7.04 6.39
CA ARG A 122 -12.31 6.29 7.22
C ARG A 122 -12.28 4.81 6.84
N ARG A 123 -12.31 3.94 7.85
CA ARG A 123 -12.33 2.49 7.63
C ARG A 123 -13.46 2.04 6.69
N SER A 124 -14.62 2.68 6.79
CA SER A 124 -15.76 2.44 5.88
C SER A 124 -15.42 2.76 4.44
N ALA A 125 -14.79 3.91 4.18
CA ALA A 125 -14.39 4.33 2.84
C ALA A 125 -13.37 3.37 2.22
N VAL A 126 -12.36 2.96 2.99
CA VAL A 126 -11.39 1.92 2.56
C VAL A 126 -12.09 0.60 2.22
N ARG A 127 -13.06 0.16 3.04
CA ARG A 127 -13.83 -1.06 2.76
C ARG A 127 -14.64 -0.94 1.47
N PHE A 128 -15.28 0.20 1.21
CA PHE A 128 -16.01 0.44 -0.03
C PHE A 128 -15.08 0.45 -1.25
N PHE A 129 -13.92 1.10 -1.14
CA PHE A 129 -12.88 1.06 -2.17
C PHE A 129 -12.46 -0.37 -2.50
N CYS A 130 -12.09 -1.16 -1.49
CA CYS A 130 -11.68 -2.55 -1.67
C CYS A 130 -12.78 -3.41 -2.31
N ARG A 131 -14.04 -3.21 -1.94
CA ARG A 131 -15.18 -3.91 -2.54
C ARG A 131 -15.37 -3.54 -4.02
N ALA A 132 -15.27 -2.25 -4.35
CA ALA A 132 -15.39 -1.77 -5.72
C ALA A 132 -14.29 -2.35 -6.62
N VAL A 133 -13.05 -2.33 -6.12
CA VAL A 133 -11.90 -2.95 -6.79
C VAL A 133 -12.11 -4.45 -7.01
N SER A 134 -12.48 -5.18 -5.96
CA SER A 134 -12.71 -6.64 -6.05
C SER A 134 -13.78 -6.96 -7.07
N LYS A 135 -14.90 -6.23 -7.08
CA LYS A 135 -15.99 -6.41 -8.04
C LYS A 135 -15.52 -6.14 -9.47
N SER A 136 -14.78 -5.07 -9.70
CA SER A 136 -14.28 -4.71 -11.02
C SER A 136 -13.26 -5.72 -11.56
N MET A 137 -12.37 -6.23 -10.71
CA MET A 137 -11.38 -7.24 -11.09
C MET A 137 -12.00 -8.61 -11.32
N TYR A 138 -13.01 -8.99 -10.52
CA TYR A 138 -13.74 -10.24 -10.70
C TYR A 138 -14.51 -10.26 -12.02
N SER A 139 -15.15 -9.15 -12.39
CA SER A 139 -15.84 -9.02 -13.69
C SER A 139 -14.89 -9.09 -14.88
N ALA A 140 -13.61 -8.79 -14.69
CA ALA A 140 -12.53 -8.94 -15.68
C ALA A 140 -11.90 -10.35 -15.69
N GLY A 141 -12.47 -11.34 -14.97
CA GLY A 141 -11.96 -12.69 -14.90
C GLY A 141 -10.75 -12.88 -13.98
N VAL A 142 -10.44 -11.88 -13.16
CA VAL A 142 -9.32 -11.93 -12.21
C VAL A 142 -9.84 -12.30 -10.83
N SER A 143 -9.50 -13.51 -10.36
CA SER A 143 -9.88 -13.96 -9.01
C SER A 143 -8.95 -13.39 -7.96
N PHE A 144 -9.50 -12.61 -7.04
CA PHE A 144 -8.81 -12.08 -5.85
C PHE A 144 -9.09 -13.00 -4.67
N CYS A 145 -8.07 -13.68 -4.17
CA CYS A 145 -8.17 -14.39 -2.89
C CYS A 145 -7.86 -13.38 -1.78
N VAL A 146 -8.85 -12.58 -1.39
CA VAL A 146 -8.74 -11.75 -0.19
C VAL A 146 -9.46 -12.51 0.92
N SER A 147 -8.70 -13.29 1.67
CA SER A 147 -9.16 -13.76 2.97
C SER A 147 -9.18 -12.56 3.90
N TYR A 148 -10.35 -11.98 4.15
CA TYR A 148 -10.51 -11.01 5.21
C TYR A 148 -10.60 -11.78 6.54
N PRO A 149 -9.66 -11.61 7.47
CA PRO A 149 -9.94 -11.94 8.86
C PRO A 149 -10.92 -10.87 9.37
N PHE A 150 -12.08 -11.28 9.79
CA PHE A 150 -13.09 -10.47 10.46
C PHE A 150 -12.68 -10.18 11.90
#